data_31b5d578af58d72b427f60b5a3ad3e1f
#
_entry.id   31b5d578af58d72b427f60b5a3ad3e1f
#
_cell.length_a   1.000
_cell.length_b   1.000
_cell.length_c   1.000
_cell.angle_alpha   90.00
_cell.angle_beta   90.00
_cell.angle_gamma   90.00
#
_symmetry.space_group_name_H-M   'P 1'
#
loop_
_entity.id
_entity.type
_entity.pdbx_description
1 polymer ?
#
loop_
_entity_poly.entity_id
_entity_poly.type
_entity_poly.pdbx_seq_one_letter_code
_entity_poly.pdbx_strand_id
1 'polypeptide(L)'
;LLCFYEFYNLINKIYKNIIFKTIVFFFIVLYLYFFYSLLIRLRIEFGEEVILILLISCIFSDIGGYVVGKLIGGPKLTSISPNKTISGALGSIIFTVIGTSSFALFLNKVDEGLIKLEFSFIIFIWLIIMSIFCQFGDLIVSYLKRKANVKDTGNLLPGHGGILDRVDG
;
A
#
# COMPACT_ATOMS: atom_id res chain seq x y z
N LEU A 1 -12.40 11.49 -2.98
CA LEU A 1 -13.86 11.39 -2.98
C LEU A 1 -14.33 9.98 -3.37
N LEU A 2 -13.90 9.43 -4.52
CA LEU A 2 -14.36 8.12 -5.00
C LEU A 2 -13.97 6.96 -4.06
N CYS A 3 -12.74 6.92 -3.54
CA CYS A 3 -12.34 5.95 -2.53
C CYS A 3 -13.19 6.01 -1.26
N PHE A 4 -13.57 7.24 -0.83
CA PHE A 4 -14.49 7.44 0.30
C PHE A 4 -15.87 6.82 0.06
N TYR A 5 -16.41 7.00 -1.15
CA TYR A 5 -17.68 6.42 -1.52
C TYR A 5 -17.63 4.89 -1.49
N GLU A 6 -16.59 4.28 -2.04
CA GLU A 6 -16.40 2.83 -2.00
C GLU A 6 -16.24 2.31 -0.57
N PHE A 7 -15.44 3.01 0.24
CA PHE A 7 -15.26 2.66 1.65
C PHE A 7 -16.56 2.77 2.44
N TYR A 8 -17.34 3.83 2.22
CA TYR A 8 -18.65 4.00 2.83
C TYR A 8 -19.60 2.85 2.47
N ASN A 9 -19.63 2.46 1.20
CA ASN A 9 -20.45 1.33 0.74
C ASN A 9 -20.02 0.00 1.38
N LEU A 10 -18.71 -0.24 1.53
CA LEU A 10 -18.19 -1.41 2.24
C LEU A 10 -18.65 -1.43 3.70
N ILE A 11 -18.49 -0.33 4.42
CA ILE A 11 -18.89 -0.22 5.83
C ILE A 11 -20.39 -0.40 6.00
N ASN A 12 -21.21 0.13 5.08
CA ASN A 12 -22.65 -0.07 5.09
C ASN A 12 -23.06 -1.54 4.95
N LYS A 13 -22.30 -2.33 4.20
CA LYS A 13 -22.53 -3.79 4.08
C LYS A 13 -22.10 -4.55 5.34
N ILE A 14 -21.05 -4.11 6.02
CA ILE A 14 -20.49 -4.80 7.18
C ILE A 14 -21.30 -4.56 8.45
N TYR A 15 -21.67 -3.30 8.70
CA TYR A 15 -22.32 -2.91 9.95
C TYR A 15 -23.75 -2.45 9.71
N LYS A 16 -24.69 -2.98 10.53
CA LYS A 16 -26.10 -2.54 10.52
C LYS A 16 -26.34 -1.34 11.43
N ASN A 17 -25.60 -1.25 12.55
CA ASN A 17 -25.78 -0.21 13.55
C ASN A 17 -25.19 1.13 13.05
N ILE A 18 -26.02 2.18 13.06
CA ILE A 18 -25.64 3.51 12.59
C ILE A 18 -24.50 4.13 13.41
N ILE A 19 -24.49 3.91 14.73
CA ILE A 19 -23.49 4.45 15.64
C ILE A 19 -22.10 3.89 15.26
N PHE A 20 -22.00 2.58 15.07
CA PHE A 20 -20.76 1.94 14.65
C PHE A 20 -20.27 2.43 13.28
N LYS A 21 -21.18 2.61 12.33
CA LYS A 21 -20.82 3.17 11.00
C LYS A 21 -20.21 4.56 11.15
N THR A 22 -20.84 5.43 11.94
CA THR A 22 -20.37 6.81 12.14
C THR A 22 -19.00 6.83 12.81
N ILE A 23 -18.77 6.00 13.83
CA ILE A 23 -17.47 5.88 14.51
C ILE A 23 -16.37 5.42 13.53
N VAL A 24 -16.62 4.35 12.79
CA VAL A 24 -15.64 3.82 11.83
C VAL A 24 -15.34 4.85 10.74
N PHE A 25 -16.36 5.51 10.21
CA PHE A 25 -16.21 6.55 9.21
C PHE A 25 -15.40 7.74 9.74
N PHE A 26 -15.63 8.17 10.98
CA PHE A 26 -14.87 9.23 11.63
C PHE A 26 -13.37 8.86 11.71
N PHE A 27 -13.03 7.64 12.14
CA PHE A 27 -11.64 7.20 12.21
C PHE A 27 -10.97 7.15 10.83
N ILE A 28 -11.69 6.78 9.78
CA ILE A 28 -11.16 6.76 8.41
C ILE A 28 -10.87 8.19 7.92
N VAL A 29 -11.79 9.13 8.16
CA VAL A 29 -11.57 10.54 7.81
C VAL A 29 -10.34 11.10 8.53
N LEU A 30 -10.23 10.78 9.82
CA LEU A 30 -9.08 11.20 10.65
C LEU A 30 -7.78 10.59 10.13
N TYR A 31 -7.77 9.30 9.79
CA TYR A 31 -6.62 8.61 9.21
C TYR A 31 -6.18 9.25 7.88
N LEU A 32 -7.12 9.52 6.98
CA LEU A 32 -6.81 10.14 5.69
C LEU A 32 -6.34 11.59 5.83
N TYR A 33 -6.88 12.33 6.79
CA TYR A 33 -6.39 13.67 7.12
C TYR A 33 -4.94 13.63 7.61
N PHE A 34 -4.63 12.69 8.52
CA PHE A 34 -3.27 12.49 9.04
C PHE A 34 -2.31 12.07 7.92
N PHE A 35 -2.71 11.12 7.08
CA PHE A 35 -1.91 10.65 5.96
C PHE A 35 -1.64 11.78 4.95
N TYR A 36 -2.65 12.53 4.58
CA TYR A 36 -2.51 13.69 3.70
C TYR A 36 -1.56 14.75 4.29
N SER A 37 -1.72 15.08 5.56
CA SER A 37 -0.85 16.06 6.23
C SER A 37 0.60 15.58 6.31
N LEU A 38 0.83 14.28 6.51
CA LEU A 38 2.16 13.68 6.49
C LEU A 38 2.79 13.79 5.10
N LEU A 39 2.07 13.45 4.04
CA LEU A 39 2.58 13.57 2.67
C LEU A 39 2.96 15.01 2.31
N ILE A 40 2.15 16.01 2.71
CA ILE A 40 2.49 17.41 2.49
C ILE A 40 3.76 17.80 3.25
N ARG A 41 3.90 17.39 4.50
CA ARG A 41 5.11 17.67 5.29
C ARG A 41 6.34 17.05 4.64
N LEU A 42 6.27 15.78 4.26
CA LEU A 42 7.37 15.09 3.58
C LEU A 42 7.77 15.81 2.28
N ARG A 43 6.78 16.26 1.50
CA ARG A 43 7.03 17.02 0.27
C ARG A 43 7.74 18.37 0.56
N ILE A 44 7.31 19.09 1.61
CA ILE A 44 7.88 20.39 1.96
C ILE A 44 9.30 20.24 2.52
N GLU A 45 9.54 19.23 3.38
CA GLU A 45 10.82 19.04 4.08
C GLU A 45 11.87 18.36 3.19
N PHE A 46 11.48 17.42 2.36
CA PHE A 46 12.40 16.54 1.60
C PHE A 46 12.25 16.62 0.08
N GLY A 47 11.30 17.39 -0.44
CA GLY A 47 11.08 17.53 -1.89
C GLY A 47 10.05 16.55 -2.47
N GLU A 48 9.83 16.66 -3.79
CA GLU A 48 8.86 15.84 -4.51
C GLU A 48 9.35 14.40 -4.68
N GLU A 49 10.66 14.20 -4.69
CA GLU A 49 11.34 12.94 -4.92
C GLU A 49 11.02 11.89 -3.85
N VAL A 50 10.81 12.33 -2.61
CA VAL A 50 10.42 11.43 -1.51
C VAL A 50 9.06 10.79 -1.78
N ILE A 51 8.12 11.55 -2.35
CA ILE A 51 6.81 11.01 -2.73
C ILE A 51 6.96 9.97 -3.85
N LEU A 52 7.83 10.23 -4.85
CA LEU A 52 8.14 9.26 -5.89
C LEU A 52 8.75 7.98 -5.31
N ILE A 53 9.69 8.10 -4.38
CA ILE A 53 10.31 6.94 -3.72
C ILE A 53 9.28 6.13 -2.94
N LEU A 54 8.35 6.78 -2.22
CA LEU A 54 7.27 6.11 -1.53
C LEU A 54 6.37 5.32 -2.51
N LEU A 55 5.94 5.94 -3.60
CA LEU A 55 5.11 5.28 -4.62
C LEU A 55 5.84 4.11 -5.27
N ILE A 56 7.11 4.30 -5.65
CA ILE A 56 7.94 3.25 -6.27
C ILE A 56 8.17 2.09 -5.29
N SER A 57 8.34 2.36 -3.99
CA SER A 57 8.49 1.29 -3.00
C SER A 57 7.23 0.43 -2.87
N CYS A 58 6.03 1.01 -2.94
CA CYS A 58 4.78 0.25 -2.98
C CYS A 58 4.69 -0.61 -4.26
N ILE A 59 5.01 -0.04 -5.44
CA ILE A 59 4.99 -0.76 -6.71
C ILE A 59 5.95 -1.96 -6.67
N PHE A 60 7.18 -1.79 -6.20
CA PHE A 60 8.13 -2.90 -6.09
C PHE A 60 7.72 -3.94 -5.04
N SER A 61 7.07 -3.51 -3.95
CA SER A 61 6.48 -4.43 -2.98
C SER A 61 5.45 -5.35 -3.60
N ASP A 62 4.54 -4.81 -4.41
CA ASP A 62 3.49 -5.58 -5.07
C ASP A 62 4.05 -6.51 -6.15
N ILE A 63 4.97 -5.99 -6.99
CA ILE A 63 5.63 -6.80 -8.01
C ILE A 63 6.39 -7.96 -7.36
N GLY A 64 7.18 -7.70 -6.32
CA GLY A 64 7.96 -8.71 -5.62
C GLY A 64 7.06 -9.78 -4.99
N GLY A 65 5.99 -9.34 -4.33
CA GLY A 65 4.99 -10.24 -3.73
C GLY A 65 4.33 -11.16 -4.75
N TYR A 66 3.95 -10.61 -5.89
CA TYR A 66 3.32 -11.36 -6.98
C TYR A 66 4.32 -12.32 -7.65
N VAL A 67 5.48 -11.82 -8.08
CA VAL A 67 6.46 -12.61 -8.83
C VAL A 67 7.00 -13.75 -7.99
N VAL A 68 7.51 -13.46 -6.80
CA VAL A 68 8.12 -14.47 -5.92
C VAL A 68 7.06 -15.43 -5.39
N GLY A 69 5.89 -14.91 -5.01
CA GLY A 69 4.78 -15.73 -4.55
C GLY A 69 4.27 -16.71 -5.61
N LYS A 70 4.28 -16.30 -6.89
CA LYS A 70 3.87 -17.16 -8.01
C LYS A 70 4.95 -18.17 -8.42
N LEU A 71 6.22 -17.77 -8.41
CA LEU A 71 7.33 -18.63 -8.85
C LEU A 71 7.70 -19.68 -7.79
N ILE A 72 7.78 -19.27 -6.52
CA ILE A 72 8.20 -20.15 -5.42
C ILE A 72 6.99 -20.85 -4.78
N GLY A 73 5.86 -20.14 -4.66
CA GLY A 73 4.69 -20.66 -3.98
C GLY A 73 4.94 -20.88 -2.48
N GLY A 74 4.32 -21.92 -1.92
CA GLY A 74 4.52 -22.33 -0.54
C GLY A 74 3.33 -22.04 0.38
N PRO A 75 3.54 -22.00 1.71
CA PRO A 75 2.46 -21.81 2.67
C PRO A 75 1.75 -20.46 2.47
N LYS A 76 0.44 -20.49 2.67
CA LYS A 76 -0.39 -19.27 2.59
C LYS A 76 -0.03 -18.32 3.73
N LEU A 77 0.04 -17.03 3.45
CA LEU A 77 0.33 -15.99 4.43
C LEU A 77 -0.83 -15.85 5.43
N THR A 78 -2.06 -15.84 4.92
CA THR A 78 -3.28 -15.71 5.73
C THR A 78 -4.45 -16.46 5.09
N SER A 79 -5.47 -16.79 5.90
CA SER A 79 -6.75 -17.33 5.40
C SER A 79 -7.61 -16.28 4.71
N ILE A 80 -7.36 -15.00 4.98
CA ILE A 80 -8.14 -13.85 4.44
C ILE A 80 -7.85 -13.66 2.95
N SER A 81 -6.58 -13.82 2.56
CA SER A 81 -6.13 -13.69 1.17
C SER A 81 -5.39 -14.97 0.76
N PRO A 82 -6.11 -15.99 0.24
CA PRO A 82 -5.52 -17.30 -0.03
C PRO A 82 -4.48 -17.32 -1.14
N ASN A 83 -4.38 -16.27 -1.92
CA ASN A 83 -3.38 -16.12 -2.98
C ASN A 83 -2.04 -15.56 -2.49
N LYS A 84 -1.99 -15.00 -1.28
CA LYS A 84 -0.75 -14.49 -0.69
C LYS A 84 0.02 -15.61 0.01
N THR A 85 1.32 -15.72 -0.29
CA THR A 85 2.24 -16.71 0.28
C THR A 85 3.29 -16.05 1.16
N ILE A 86 3.89 -16.82 2.07
CA ILE A 86 5.01 -16.34 2.90
C ILE A 86 6.22 -16.01 2.02
N SER A 87 6.49 -16.80 0.99
CA SER A 87 7.55 -16.51 0.01
C SER A 87 7.31 -15.19 -0.72
N GLY A 88 6.04 -14.90 -1.09
CA GLY A 88 5.65 -13.64 -1.67
C GLY A 88 5.91 -12.46 -0.72
N ALA A 89 5.59 -12.60 0.57
CA ALA A 89 5.85 -11.55 1.55
C ALA A 89 7.34 -11.24 1.71
N LEU A 90 8.20 -12.24 1.69
CA LEU A 90 9.66 -12.05 1.67
C LEU A 90 10.12 -11.43 0.34
N GLY A 91 9.53 -11.87 -0.78
CA GLY A 91 9.77 -11.30 -2.09
C GLY A 91 9.43 -9.81 -2.17
N SER A 92 8.30 -9.39 -1.57
CA SER A 92 7.94 -7.97 -1.45
C SER A 92 9.06 -7.17 -0.81
N ILE A 93 9.58 -7.61 0.33
CA ILE A 93 10.66 -6.91 1.06
C ILE A 93 11.92 -6.80 0.19
N ILE A 94 12.36 -7.92 -0.40
CA ILE A 94 13.58 -7.97 -1.22
C ILE A 94 13.45 -7.05 -2.43
N PHE A 95 12.33 -7.12 -3.16
CA PHE A 95 12.10 -6.28 -4.34
C PHE A 95 11.96 -4.81 -3.98
N THR A 96 11.31 -4.48 -2.85
CA THR A 96 11.24 -3.09 -2.36
C THR A 96 12.64 -2.55 -2.11
N VAL A 97 13.46 -3.27 -1.36
CA VAL A 97 14.83 -2.81 -1.03
C VAL A 97 15.66 -2.65 -2.30
N ILE A 98 15.74 -3.69 -3.14
CA ILE A 98 16.60 -3.67 -4.34
C ILE A 98 16.04 -2.70 -5.39
N GLY A 99 14.74 -2.78 -5.68
CA GLY A 99 14.11 -1.99 -6.75
C GLY A 99 14.10 -0.50 -6.43
N THR A 100 13.69 -0.12 -5.21
CA THR A 100 13.66 1.29 -4.79
C THR A 100 15.07 1.87 -4.70
N SER A 101 16.05 1.11 -4.16
CA SER A 101 17.45 1.56 -4.13
C SER A 101 18.02 1.75 -5.53
N SER A 102 17.74 0.83 -6.44
CA SER A 102 18.18 0.95 -7.85
C SER A 102 17.55 2.16 -8.55
N PHE A 103 16.27 2.40 -8.30
CA PHE A 103 15.56 3.56 -8.83
C PHE A 103 16.11 4.88 -8.28
N ALA A 104 16.38 4.95 -6.98
CA ALA A 104 16.98 6.12 -6.34
C ALA A 104 18.39 6.42 -6.89
N LEU A 105 19.21 5.37 -7.10
CA LEU A 105 20.52 5.52 -7.77
C LEU A 105 20.40 6.01 -9.23
N PHE A 106 19.37 5.57 -9.93
CA PHE A 106 19.09 6.05 -11.29
C PHE A 106 18.73 7.54 -11.27
N LEU A 107 17.86 7.97 -10.38
CA LEU A 107 17.50 9.40 -10.24
C LEU A 107 18.72 10.27 -9.92
N ASN A 108 19.59 9.83 -9.02
CA ASN A 108 20.81 10.55 -8.68
C ASN A 108 21.79 10.72 -9.88
N LYS A 109 21.74 9.82 -10.85
CA LYS A 109 22.56 9.94 -12.09
C LYS A 109 21.96 10.87 -13.12
N VAL A 110 20.62 10.98 -13.14
CA VAL A 110 19.90 11.82 -14.12
C VAL A 110 19.95 13.29 -13.70
N ASP A 111 19.89 13.55 -12.41
CA ASP A 111 19.97 14.90 -11.86
C ASP A 111 20.87 14.90 -10.61
N GLU A 112 22.07 15.46 -10.73
CA GLU A 112 23.08 15.49 -9.65
C GLU A 112 22.65 16.30 -8.41
N GLY A 113 21.48 16.96 -8.47
CA GLY A 113 20.94 17.79 -7.41
C GLY A 113 19.75 17.21 -6.64
N LEU A 114 19.03 16.26 -7.20
CA LEU A 114 17.69 15.87 -6.73
C LEU A 114 17.71 15.08 -5.41
N ILE A 115 18.52 14.05 -5.27
CA ILE A 115 18.51 13.24 -4.04
C ILE A 115 19.93 12.80 -3.70
N LYS A 116 20.57 13.46 -2.75
CA LYS A 116 21.73 12.89 -2.08
C LYS A 116 21.27 11.85 -1.05
N LEU A 117 20.69 10.74 -1.50
CA LEU A 117 20.47 9.61 -0.62
C LEU A 117 21.84 9.01 -0.29
N GLU A 118 22.40 9.42 0.83
CA GLU A 118 23.47 8.65 1.45
C GLU A 118 22.85 7.32 1.87
N PHE A 119 23.23 6.23 1.19
CA PHE A 119 22.77 4.88 1.52
C PHE A 119 23.27 4.49 2.91
N SER A 120 22.54 4.93 3.93
CA SER A 120 22.79 4.54 5.31
C SER A 120 21.99 3.28 5.65
N PHE A 121 22.44 2.52 6.61
CA PHE A 121 21.72 1.36 7.15
C PHE A 121 20.27 1.70 7.55
N ILE A 122 20.04 2.95 7.97
CA ILE A 122 18.71 3.46 8.35
C ILE A 122 17.75 3.45 7.16
N ILE A 123 18.20 3.79 5.94
CA ILE A 123 17.35 3.79 4.74
C ILE A 123 16.87 2.35 4.43
N PHE A 124 17.73 1.35 4.56
CA PHE A 124 17.32 -0.04 4.35
C PHE A 124 16.24 -0.47 5.34
N ILE A 125 16.37 -0.08 6.62
CA ILE A 125 15.33 -0.35 7.62
C ILE A 125 14.02 0.32 7.23
N TRP A 126 14.05 1.57 6.78
CA TRP A 126 12.87 2.28 6.32
C TRP A 126 12.18 1.60 5.14
N LEU A 127 12.93 1.14 4.13
CA LEU A 127 12.36 0.42 2.98
C LEU A 127 11.70 -0.90 3.40
N ILE A 128 12.30 -1.63 4.35
CA ILE A 128 11.70 -2.84 4.91
C ILE A 128 10.38 -2.52 5.62
N ILE A 129 10.37 -1.50 6.47
CA ILE A 129 9.18 -1.03 7.18
C ILE A 129 8.08 -0.63 6.18
N MET A 130 8.42 0.12 5.14
CA MET A 130 7.48 0.53 4.09
C MET A 130 6.86 -0.67 3.39
N SER A 131 7.66 -1.68 3.00
CA SER A 131 7.13 -2.90 2.39
C SER A 131 6.16 -3.64 3.32
N ILE A 132 6.46 -3.69 4.61
CA ILE A 132 5.57 -4.31 5.60
C ILE A 132 4.25 -3.53 5.68
N PHE A 133 4.29 -2.19 5.73
CA PHE A 133 3.07 -1.37 5.76
C PHE A 133 2.23 -1.52 4.50
N CYS A 134 2.83 -1.56 3.29
CA CYS A 134 2.11 -1.85 2.05
C CYS A 134 1.37 -3.19 2.11
N GLN A 135 2.04 -4.24 2.58
CA GLN A 135 1.43 -5.57 2.73
C GLN A 135 0.27 -5.57 3.75
N PHE A 136 0.42 -4.83 4.86
CA PHE A 136 -0.65 -4.67 5.85
C PHE A 136 -1.86 -3.93 5.29
N GLY A 137 -1.65 -2.85 4.53
CA GLY A 137 -2.72 -2.09 3.88
C GLY A 137 -3.60 -2.98 3.00
N ASP A 138 -2.98 -3.73 2.07
CA ASP A 138 -3.67 -4.67 1.21
C ASP A 138 -4.39 -5.79 2.01
N LEU A 139 -3.80 -6.30 3.10
CA LEU A 139 -4.47 -7.29 3.95
C LEU A 139 -5.68 -6.71 4.69
N ILE A 140 -5.63 -5.46 5.16
CA ILE A 140 -6.76 -4.79 5.82
C ILE A 140 -7.92 -4.62 4.85
N VAL A 141 -7.67 -4.10 3.64
CA VAL A 141 -8.72 -3.93 2.63
C VAL A 141 -9.27 -5.28 2.19
N SER A 142 -8.42 -6.28 2.01
CA SER A 142 -8.83 -7.66 1.72
C SER A 142 -9.73 -8.22 2.83
N TYR A 143 -9.40 -8.01 4.10
CA TYR A 143 -10.23 -8.41 5.24
C TYR A 143 -11.61 -7.74 5.20
N LEU A 144 -11.66 -6.44 4.97
CA LEU A 144 -12.92 -5.70 4.88
C LEU A 144 -13.80 -6.19 3.72
N LYS A 145 -13.21 -6.49 2.56
CA LYS A 145 -13.93 -7.10 1.43
C LYS A 145 -14.57 -8.45 1.82
N ARG A 146 -13.82 -9.33 2.48
CA ARG A 146 -14.34 -10.62 2.95
C ARG A 146 -15.45 -10.46 3.97
N LYS A 147 -15.28 -9.53 4.91
CA LYS A 147 -16.31 -9.23 5.92
C LYS A 147 -17.59 -8.64 5.31
N ALA A 148 -17.48 -7.90 4.22
CA ALA A 148 -18.61 -7.38 3.44
C ALA A 148 -19.20 -8.42 2.47
N ASN A 149 -18.66 -9.64 2.39
CA ASN A 149 -19.03 -10.68 1.42
C ASN A 149 -18.92 -10.18 -0.04
N VAL A 150 -17.92 -9.38 -0.34
CA VAL A 150 -17.63 -8.91 -1.70
C VAL A 150 -16.20 -9.29 -2.11
N LYS A 151 -15.94 -9.35 -3.41
CA LYS A 151 -14.61 -9.59 -3.96
C LYS A 151 -13.89 -8.28 -4.23
N ASP A 152 -14.58 -7.30 -4.79
CA ASP A 152 -14.07 -6.01 -5.20
C ASP A 152 -14.79 -4.90 -4.42
N THR A 153 -14.12 -3.77 -4.19
CA THR A 153 -14.66 -2.65 -3.40
C THR A 153 -15.77 -1.89 -4.12
N GLY A 154 -15.76 -1.94 -5.45
CA GLY A 154 -16.73 -1.26 -6.32
C GLY A 154 -16.61 -1.70 -7.77
N ASN A 155 -17.39 -1.06 -8.65
CA ASN A 155 -17.38 -1.29 -10.10
C ASN A 155 -17.08 0.01 -10.86
N LEU A 156 -16.39 0.96 -10.22
CA LEU A 156 -16.11 2.28 -10.82
C LEU A 156 -15.12 2.19 -11.99
N LEU A 157 -14.23 1.19 -11.97
CA LEU A 157 -13.32 0.92 -13.07
C LEU A 157 -13.83 -0.29 -13.88
N PRO A 158 -14.33 -0.09 -15.10
CA PRO A 158 -14.84 -1.18 -15.92
C PRO A 158 -13.80 -2.30 -16.10
N GLY A 159 -14.15 -3.53 -15.70
CA GLY A 159 -13.26 -4.71 -15.78
C GLY A 159 -12.15 -4.77 -14.73
N HIS A 160 -11.99 -3.75 -13.86
CA HIS A 160 -10.88 -3.66 -12.90
C HIS A 160 -11.31 -3.50 -11.43
N GLY A 161 -12.62 -3.48 -11.13
CA GLY A 161 -13.13 -3.33 -9.77
C GLY A 161 -13.24 -1.88 -9.30
N GLY A 162 -12.96 -1.63 -8.04
CA GLY A 162 -12.98 -0.29 -7.45
C GLY A 162 -11.64 0.44 -7.51
N ILE A 163 -11.67 1.74 -7.24
CA ILE A 163 -10.45 2.56 -7.11
C ILE A 163 -9.70 2.18 -5.84
N LEU A 164 -10.41 1.87 -4.76
CA LEU A 164 -9.82 1.42 -3.50
C LEU A 164 -9.01 0.12 -3.68
N ASP A 165 -9.41 -0.77 -4.60
CA ASP A 165 -8.66 -1.98 -4.96
C ASP A 165 -7.32 -1.69 -5.69
N ARG A 166 -7.01 -0.44 -5.99
CA ARG A 166 -5.79 0.00 -6.69
C ARG A 166 -4.84 0.81 -5.79
N VAL A 167 -5.33 1.25 -4.63
CA VAL A 167 -4.59 2.09 -3.69
C VAL A 167 -4.57 1.49 -2.29
N ASP A 168 -4.80 0.19 -2.18
CA ASP A 168 -4.89 -0.55 -0.91
C ASP A 168 -3.53 -1.01 -0.35
N GLY A 169 -2.44 -0.82 -1.13
CA GLY A 169 -1.06 -1.12 -0.75
C GLY A 169 -0.32 -0.02 -0.01
#